data_4b4421d3001a855474a7b35129b1f78f
#
_entry.id   4b4421d3001a855474a7b35129b1f78f
#
_cell.length_a   1.000
_cell.length_b   1.000
_cell.length_c   1.000
_cell.angle_alpha   90.00
_cell.angle_beta   90.00
_cell.angle_gamma   90.00
#
_symmetry.space_group_name_H-M   'P 1'
#
loop_
_entity.id
_entity.type
_entity.pdbx_description
1 polymer ?
#
loop_
_entity_poly.entity_id
_entity_poly.type
_entity_poly.pdbx_seq_one_letter_code
_entity_poly.pdbx_strand_id
1 'polypeptide(L)'
;MFSNEQLAQIILDQKILDENDLRIHTRRAQELNISLYEYIESKKIITQAQLFEGIATYYNIPFIDLKNTVIRKDIMMLIPEAIAQSHHIIAFDKTNTELKIAALNPKDLEIFSFLKKKTNLDIQVYITTPSAINDAIKTYHLGLKAEFGNIQKESGGEEKNGQNKDLKE
;
A
#
# COMPACT_ATOMS: atom_id res chain seq x y z
N MET A 1 -10.10 -3.40 -8.92
CA MET A 1 -10.82 -2.22 -8.40
C MET A 1 -12.32 -2.51 -8.42
N PHE A 2 -13.14 -1.87 -7.62
CA PHE A 2 -14.59 -2.11 -7.58
C PHE A 2 -15.26 -1.61 -8.87
N SER A 3 -16.33 -2.31 -9.33
CA SER A 3 -17.16 -1.76 -10.41
C SER A 3 -17.96 -0.55 -9.93
N ASN A 4 -18.48 0.25 -10.85
CA ASN A 4 -19.31 1.42 -10.48
C ASN A 4 -20.53 1.01 -9.66
N GLU A 5 -21.16 -0.13 -10.00
CA GLU A 5 -22.32 -0.67 -9.30
C GLU A 5 -21.97 -1.12 -7.88
N GLN A 6 -20.83 -1.83 -7.72
CA GLN A 6 -20.35 -2.26 -6.40
C GLN A 6 -20.04 -1.05 -5.52
N LEU A 7 -19.37 -0.04 -6.07
CA LEU A 7 -19.03 1.17 -5.34
C LEU A 7 -20.27 1.96 -4.94
N ALA A 8 -21.24 2.11 -5.86
CA ALA A 8 -22.50 2.76 -5.59
C ALA A 8 -23.28 2.06 -4.46
N GLN A 9 -23.32 0.72 -4.48
CA GLN A 9 -23.97 -0.06 -3.43
C GLN A 9 -23.31 0.15 -2.07
N ILE A 10 -21.98 0.12 -2.01
CA ILE A 10 -21.21 0.37 -0.76
C ILE A 10 -21.52 1.77 -0.22
N ILE A 11 -21.50 2.79 -1.08
CA ILE A 11 -21.77 4.19 -0.70
C ILE A 11 -23.16 4.34 -0.08
N LEU A 12 -24.16 3.68 -0.66
CA LEU A 12 -25.54 3.71 -0.14
C LEU A 12 -25.68 2.92 1.16
N ASP A 13 -25.20 1.69 1.20
CA ASP A 13 -25.32 0.81 2.37
C ASP A 13 -24.61 1.40 3.60
N GLN A 14 -23.49 2.06 3.38
CA GLN A 14 -22.74 2.75 4.44
C GLN A 14 -23.22 4.19 4.69
N LYS A 15 -24.27 4.64 3.98
CA LYS A 15 -24.86 5.99 4.11
C LYS A 15 -23.81 7.12 3.97
N ILE A 16 -22.82 6.92 3.10
CA ILE A 16 -21.78 7.92 2.85
C ILE A 16 -22.34 9.09 2.04
N LEU A 17 -23.21 8.79 1.07
CA LEU A 17 -24.03 9.76 0.34
C LEU A 17 -25.49 9.30 0.35
N ASP A 18 -26.42 10.22 0.19
CA ASP A 18 -27.80 9.88 -0.07
C ASP A 18 -28.02 9.42 -1.54
N GLU A 19 -29.16 8.80 -1.80
CA GLU A 19 -29.48 8.24 -3.12
C GLU A 19 -29.54 9.30 -4.22
N ASN A 20 -30.04 10.50 -3.93
CA ASN A 20 -30.12 11.59 -4.91
C ASN A 20 -28.76 12.09 -5.30
N ASP A 21 -27.90 12.36 -4.32
CA ASP A 21 -26.53 12.83 -4.55
C ASP A 21 -25.72 11.78 -5.32
N LEU A 22 -25.80 10.51 -4.91
CA LEU A 22 -25.13 9.42 -5.61
C LEU A 22 -25.58 9.32 -7.08
N ARG A 23 -26.89 9.42 -7.33
CA ARG A 23 -27.43 9.39 -8.70
C ARG A 23 -26.88 10.54 -9.55
N ILE A 24 -26.82 11.76 -9.00
CA ILE A 24 -26.26 12.92 -9.68
C ILE A 24 -24.80 12.67 -10.04
N HIS A 25 -23.98 12.19 -9.09
CA HIS A 25 -22.57 11.96 -9.30
C HIS A 25 -22.29 10.80 -10.26
N THR A 26 -23.08 9.73 -10.19
CA THR A 26 -22.98 8.60 -11.13
C THR A 26 -23.29 9.05 -12.57
N ARG A 27 -24.33 9.84 -12.76
CA ARG A 27 -24.67 10.41 -14.07
C ARG A 27 -23.55 11.31 -14.60
N ARG A 28 -22.98 12.17 -13.76
CA ARG A 28 -21.85 13.05 -14.15
C ARG A 28 -20.60 12.26 -14.54
N ALA A 29 -20.29 11.19 -13.82
CA ALA A 29 -19.18 10.31 -14.18
C ALA A 29 -19.41 9.68 -15.57
N GLN A 30 -20.64 9.21 -15.86
CA GLN A 30 -21.01 8.66 -17.16
C GLN A 30 -20.89 9.69 -18.29
N GLU A 31 -21.40 10.94 -18.09
CA GLU A 31 -21.29 12.04 -19.05
C GLU A 31 -19.82 12.36 -19.39
N LEU A 32 -18.90 12.21 -18.43
CA LEU A 32 -17.47 12.41 -18.59
C LEU A 32 -16.70 11.18 -19.08
N ASN A 33 -17.39 10.04 -19.22
CA ASN A 33 -16.80 8.74 -19.58
C ASN A 33 -15.64 8.31 -18.65
N ILE A 34 -15.80 8.54 -17.36
CA ILE A 34 -14.87 8.11 -16.30
C ILE A 34 -15.59 7.24 -15.27
N SER A 35 -14.84 6.51 -14.44
CA SER A 35 -15.41 5.71 -13.36
C SER A 35 -16.02 6.60 -12.27
N LEU A 36 -17.01 6.05 -11.53
CA LEU A 36 -17.57 6.73 -10.35
C LEU A 36 -16.48 7.05 -9.33
N TYR A 37 -15.53 6.13 -9.13
CA TYR A 37 -14.40 6.35 -8.23
C TYR A 37 -13.56 7.56 -8.64
N GLU A 38 -13.12 7.63 -9.91
CA GLU A 38 -12.33 8.74 -10.45
C GLU A 38 -13.08 10.07 -10.34
N TYR A 39 -14.39 10.07 -10.59
CA TYR A 39 -15.22 11.25 -10.46
C TYR A 39 -15.25 11.76 -9.01
N ILE A 40 -15.59 10.86 -8.05
CA ILE A 40 -15.67 11.18 -6.63
C ILE A 40 -14.33 11.70 -6.11
N GLU A 41 -13.22 11.07 -6.49
CA GLU A 41 -11.88 11.46 -6.08
C GLU A 41 -11.47 12.82 -6.67
N SER A 42 -11.68 13.02 -7.97
CA SER A 42 -11.32 14.29 -8.67
C SER A 42 -12.08 15.48 -8.13
N LYS A 43 -13.34 15.30 -7.74
CA LYS A 43 -14.21 16.35 -7.19
C LYS A 43 -14.14 16.46 -5.66
N LYS A 44 -13.38 15.58 -5.00
CA LYS A 44 -13.25 15.52 -3.53
C LYS A 44 -14.60 15.47 -2.82
N ILE A 45 -15.57 14.72 -3.39
CA ILE A 45 -16.93 14.61 -2.87
C ILE A 45 -16.92 13.81 -1.56
N ILE A 46 -16.12 12.75 -1.51
CA ILE A 46 -15.91 11.89 -0.36
C ILE A 46 -14.38 11.81 -0.15
N THR A 47 -13.93 11.87 1.10
CA THR A 47 -12.51 11.64 1.39
C THR A 47 -12.13 10.18 1.18
N GLN A 48 -10.86 9.92 0.85
CA GLN A 48 -10.39 8.53 0.73
C GLN A 48 -10.62 7.74 2.03
N ALA A 49 -10.42 8.35 3.19
CA ALA A 49 -10.66 7.71 4.48
C ALA A 49 -12.12 7.28 4.62
N GLN A 50 -13.07 8.19 4.42
CA GLN A 50 -14.51 7.87 4.51
C GLN A 50 -14.91 6.74 3.56
N LEU A 51 -14.43 6.77 2.31
CA LEU A 51 -14.75 5.75 1.33
C LEU A 51 -14.18 4.38 1.70
N PHE A 52 -12.90 4.32 2.09
CA PHE A 52 -12.24 3.05 2.38
C PHE A 52 -12.60 2.49 3.76
N GLU A 53 -12.95 3.32 4.74
CA GLU A 53 -13.60 2.88 5.99
C GLU A 53 -14.99 2.27 5.69
N GLY A 54 -15.77 2.87 4.80
CA GLY A 54 -17.03 2.31 4.32
C GLY A 54 -16.85 0.96 3.62
N ILE A 55 -15.85 0.82 2.76
CA ILE A 55 -15.49 -0.45 2.11
C ILE A 55 -15.12 -1.50 3.17
N ALA A 56 -14.28 -1.14 4.13
CA ALA A 56 -13.87 -2.01 5.22
C ALA A 56 -15.06 -2.53 6.03
N THR A 57 -15.98 -1.62 6.39
CA THR A 57 -17.19 -1.96 7.12
C THR A 57 -18.12 -2.86 6.29
N TYR A 58 -18.30 -2.56 5.01
CA TYR A 58 -19.13 -3.37 4.11
C TYR A 58 -18.65 -4.81 3.99
N TYR A 59 -17.33 -5.03 3.92
CA TYR A 59 -16.74 -6.37 3.85
C TYR A 59 -16.44 -6.99 5.22
N ASN A 60 -16.75 -6.32 6.32
CA ASN A 60 -16.43 -6.74 7.68
C ASN A 60 -14.94 -7.03 7.87
N ILE A 61 -14.11 -6.15 7.31
CA ILE A 61 -12.64 -6.20 7.39
C ILE A 61 -12.17 -4.95 8.14
N PRO A 62 -11.20 -5.04 9.05
CA PRO A 62 -10.72 -3.87 9.79
C PRO A 62 -10.05 -2.85 8.87
N PHE A 63 -10.25 -1.57 9.15
CA PHE A 63 -9.52 -0.46 8.52
C PHE A 63 -8.25 -0.14 9.29
N ILE A 64 -7.18 0.24 8.59
CA ILE A 64 -5.92 0.71 9.18
C ILE A 64 -5.48 2.03 8.52
N ASP A 65 -5.15 3.02 9.34
CA ASP A 65 -4.47 4.24 8.89
C ASP A 65 -2.95 4.03 8.93
N LEU A 66 -2.36 3.68 7.79
CA LEU A 66 -0.90 3.47 7.68
C LEU A 66 -0.08 4.75 7.88
N LYS A 67 -0.67 5.94 7.72
CA LYS A 67 0.06 7.22 7.92
C LYS A 67 0.51 7.40 9.38
N ASN A 68 -0.26 6.85 10.31
CA ASN A 68 0.03 6.89 11.73
C ASN A 68 0.64 5.57 12.26
N THR A 69 1.01 4.65 11.37
CA THR A 69 1.56 3.34 11.71
C THR A 69 3.04 3.29 11.38
N VAL A 70 3.87 2.99 12.39
CA VAL A 70 5.30 2.74 12.16
C VAL A 70 5.47 1.34 11.60
N ILE A 71 5.87 1.24 10.34
CA ILE A 71 6.09 -0.04 9.67
C ILE A 71 7.57 -0.41 9.77
N ARG A 72 7.86 -1.56 10.37
CA ARG A 72 9.21 -2.10 10.42
C ARG A 72 9.64 -2.58 9.03
N LYS A 73 10.86 -2.22 8.64
CA LYS A 73 11.41 -2.55 7.32
C LYS A 73 11.48 -4.06 7.07
N ASP A 74 11.90 -4.85 8.06
CA ASP A 74 11.98 -6.31 7.96
C ASP A 74 10.61 -6.98 7.72
N ILE A 75 9.53 -6.39 8.23
CA ILE A 75 8.16 -6.86 7.99
C ILE A 75 7.70 -6.44 6.59
N MET A 76 7.91 -5.20 6.21
CA MET A 76 7.54 -4.69 4.90
C MET A 76 8.21 -5.50 3.77
N MET A 77 9.48 -5.86 3.94
CA MET A 77 10.26 -6.64 2.96
C MET A 77 9.83 -8.11 2.81
N LEU A 78 8.92 -8.62 3.65
CA LEU A 78 8.33 -9.96 3.46
C LEU A 78 7.51 -10.05 2.17
N ILE A 79 6.99 -8.92 1.69
CA ILE A 79 6.34 -8.78 0.39
C ILE A 79 7.33 -8.11 -0.56
N PRO A 80 7.72 -8.74 -1.69
CA PRO A 80 8.56 -8.07 -2.68
C PRO A 80 7.90 -6.79 -3.21
N GLU A 81 8.71 -5.75 -3.46
CA GLU A 81 8.22 -4.45 -3.92
C GLU A 81 7.34 -4.55 -5.17
N ALA A 82 7.73 -5.37 -6.16
CA ALA A 82 6.95 -5.57 -7.38
C ALA A 82 5.54 -6.11 -7.10
N ILE A 83 5.39 -7.00 -6.11
CA ILE A 83 4.10 -7.54 -5.66
C ILE A 83 3.33 -6.46 -4.90
N ALA A 84 4.00 -5.73 -4.01
CA ALA A 84 3.39 -4.63 -3.26
C ALA A 84 2.79 -3.57 -4.20
N GLN A 85 3.52 -3.21 -5.26
CA GLN A 85 3.08 -2.26 -6.28
C GLN A 85 1.94 -2.79 -7.14
N SER A 86 2.06 -4.01 -7.68
CA SER A 86 1.07 -4.56 -8.62
C SER A 86 -0.27 -4.89 -7.97
N HIS A 87 -0.25 -5.32 -6.72
CA HIS A 87 -1.46 -5.70 -5.96
C HIS A 87 -1.92 -4.63 -4.96
N HIS A 88 -1.18 -3.52 -4.83
CA HIS A 88 -1.47 -2.44 -3.87
C HIS A 88 -1.65 -2.98 -2.44
N ILE A 89 -0.63 -3.68 -1.95
CA ILE A 89 -0.60 -4.30 -0.63
C ILE A 89 0.70 -3.98 0.11
N ILE A 90 0.63 -3.90 1.43
CA ILE A 90 1.78 -3.66 2.32
C ILE A 90 1.68 -4.57 3.54
N ALA A 91 2.76 -5.30 3.86
CA ALA A 91 2.89 -5.93 5.17
C ALA A 91 3.29 -4.86 6.19
N PHE A 92 2.52 -4.69 7.26
CA PHE A 92 2.74 -3.64 8.24
C PHE A 92 3.00 -4.15 9.66
N ASP A 93 2.58 -5.37 9.97
CA ASP A 93 2.81 -6.00 11.27
C ASP A 93 2.88 -7.53 11.15
N LYS A 94 3.52 -8.18 12.12
CA LYS A 94 3.71 -9.63 12.14
C LYS A 94 3.73 -10.17 13.57
N THR A 95 3.07 -11.28 13.76
CA THR A 95 3.22 -12.15 14.96
C THR A 95 3.98 -13.43 14.59
N ASN A 96 4.07 -14.37 15.52
CA ASN A 96 4.68 -15.68 15.26
C ASN A 96 3.87 -16.54 14.27
N THR A 97 2.56 -16.29 14.17
CA THR A 97 1.62 -17.10 13.37
C THR A 97 0.91 -16.32 12.28
N GLU A 98 0.93 -14.99 12.31
CA GLU A 98 0.13 -14.16 11.43
C GLU A 98 0.97 -13.04 10.79
N LEU A 99 0.66 -12.73 9.54
CA LEU A 99 1.13 -11.56 8.81
C LEU A 99 -0.05 -10.62 8.54
N LYS A 100 0.03 -9.39 9.04
CA LYS A 100 -0.99 -8.37 8.81
C LYS A 100 -0.65 -7.57 7.56
N ILE A 101 -1.58 -7.55 6.62
CA ILE A 101 -1.44 -6.91 5.31
C ILE A 101 -2.51 -5.84 5.15
N ALA A 102 -2.10 -4.63 4.83
CA ALA A 102 -2.98 -3.57 4.36
C ALA A 102 -3.14 -3.68 2.85
N ALA A 103 -4.37 -3.60 2.34
CA ALA A 103 -4.73 -3.78 0.95
C ALA A 103 -5.83 -2.80 0.52
N LEU A 104 -5.92 -2.51 -0.79
CA LEU A 104 -7.05 -1.76 -1.37
C LEU A 104 -8.20 -2.68 -1.78
N ASN A 105 -7.88 -3.91 -2.17
CA ASN A 105 -8.86 -4.89 -2.63
C ASN A 105 -8.88 -6.12 -1.71
N PRO A 106 -9.92 -6.31 -0.90
CA PRO A 106 -10.01 -7.48 -0.02
C PRO A 106 -10.31 -8.80 -0.76
N LYS A 107 -10.64 -8.74 -2.05
CA LYS A 107 -11.00 -9.90 -2.88
C LYS A 107 -9.84 -10.49 -3.66
N ASP A 108 -8.64 -10.00 -3.48
CA ASP A 108 -7.43 -10.54 -4.15
C ASP A 108 -6.94 -11.82 -3.45
N LEU A 109 -7.80 -12.85 -3.46
CA LEU A 109 -7.56 -14.09 -2.73
C LEU A 109 -6.34 -14.87 -3.25
N GLU A 110 -5.99 -14.70 -4.52
CA GLU A 110 -4.85 -15.38 -5.12
C GLU A 110 -3.54 -14.90 -4.49
N ILE A 111 -3.38 -13.58 -4.37
CA ILE A 111 -2.16 -13.04 -3.75
C ILE A 111 -2.08 -13.38 -2.27
N PHE A 112 -3.19 -13.35 -1.53
CA PHE A 112 -3.18 -13.72 -0.12
C PHE A 112 -2.84 -15.20 0.08
N SER A 113 -3.37 -16.10 -0.78
CA SER A 113 -3.03 -17.51 -0.77
C SER A 113 -1.55 -17.77 -1.11
N PHE A 114 -1.01 -17.02 -2.08
CA PHE A 114 0.40 -17.07 -2.43
C PHE A 114 1.28 -16.63 -1.26
N LEU A 115 0.95 -15.49 -0.62
CA LEU A 115 1.71 -14.96 0.52
C LEU A 115 1.67 -15.91 1.73
N LYS A 116 0.52 -16.51 2.02
CA LYS A 116 0.39 -17.54 3.06
C LYS A 116 1.35 -18.69 2.84
N LYS A 117 1.41 -19.23 1.61
CA LYS A 117 2.33 -20.31 1.24
C LYS A 117 3.81 -19.87 1.33
N LYS A 118 4.11 -18.65 0.87
CA LYS A 118 5.49 -18.13 0.86
C LYS A 118 6.03 -17.86 2.26
N THR A 119 5.21 -17.30 3.15
CA THR A 119 5.64 -16.88 4.49
C THR A 119 5.39 -17.93 5.56
N ASN A 120 4.55 -18.93 5.27
CA ASN A 120 4.04 -19.92 6.23
C ASN A 120 3.33 -19.26 7.43
N LEU A 121 2.70 -18.10 7.20
CA LEU A 121 1.92 -17.35 8.19
C LEU A 121 0.47 -17.23 7.74
N ASP A 122 -0.45 -17.15 8.66
CA ASP A 122 -1.84 -16.79 8.36
C ASP A 122 -1.92 -15.31 7.97
N ILE A 123 -2.70 -15.02 6.93
CA ILE A 123 -2.83 -13.66 6.41
C ILE A 123 -4.05 -12.99 7.03
N GLN A 124 -3.81 -11.88 7.72
CA GLN A 124 -4.84 -10.98 8.23
C GLN A 124 -4.90 -9.75 7.35
N VAL A 125 -6.03 -9.58 6.64
CA VAL A 125 -6.22 -8.46 5.71
C VAL A 125 -6.86 -7.28 6.40
N TYR A 126 -6.34 -6.10 6.14
CA TYR A 126 -6.84 -4.80 6.57
C TYR A 126 -7.06 -3.92 5.35
N ILE A 127 -8.09 -3.10 5.37
CA ILE A 127 -8.31 -2.08 4.33
C ILE A 127 -7.60 -0.79 4.71
N THR A 128 -7.01 -0.12 3.72
CA THR A 128 -6.40 1.20 3.89
C THR A 128 -6.66 2.08 2.67
N THR A 129 -6.14 3.31 2.66
CA THR A 129 -6.34 4.26 1.56
C THR A 129 -5.26 4.13 0.47
N PRO A 130 -5.58 4.48 -0.80
CA PRO A 130 -4.60 4.51 -1.89
C PRO A 130 -3.40 5.41 -1.61
N SER A 131 -3.63 6.58 -1.02
CA SER A 131 -2.53 7.49 -0.67
C SER A 131 -1.58 6.85 0.36
N ALA A 132 -2.11 6.14 1.36
CA ALA A 132 -1.30 5.48 2.38
C ALA A 132 -0.47 4.32 1.81
N ILE A 133 -1.04 3.50 0.89
CA ILE A 133 -0.28 2.46 0.18
C ILE A 133 0.84 3.08 -0.67
N ASN A 134 0.53 4.12 -1.45
CA ASN A 134 1.52 4.77 -2.31
C ASN A 134 2.68 5.37 -1.49
N ASP A 135 2.38 6.00 -0.36
CA ASP A 135 3.41 6.55 0.52
C ASP A 135 4.26 5.46 1.16
N ALA A 136 3.66 4.35 1.59
CA ALA A 136 4.37 3.18 2.10
C ALA A 136 5.28 2.55 1.02
N ILE A 137 4.80 2.41 -0.23
CA ILE A 137 5.60 1.89 -1.35
C ILE A 137 6.83 2.76 -1.62
N LYS A 138 6.73 4.09 -1.52
CA LYS A 138 7.90 4.98 -1.65
C LYS A 138 9.00 4.66 -0.64
N THR A 139 8.67 4.16 0.54
CA THR A 139 9.66 3.81 1.57
C THR A 139 10.53 2.60 1.20
N TYR A 140 10.07 1.70 0.31
CA TYR A 140 10.91 0.62 -0.24
C TYR A 140 12.13 1.19 -0.94
N HIS A 141 11.96 2.21 -1.79
CA HIS A 141 13.05 2.84 -2.54
C HIS A 141 14.05 3.56 -1.63
N LEU A 142 13.58 4.24 -0.60
CA LEU A 142 14.45 4.95 0.33
C LEU A 142 15.30 3.97 1.16
N GLY A 143 14.73 2.84 1.54
CA GLY A 143 15.42 1.79 2.27
C GLY A 143 16.56 1.16 1.46
N LEU A 144 16.32 0.82 0.20
CA LEU A 144 17.31 0.24 -0.71
C LEU A 144 18.48 1.21 -0.98
N LYS A 145 18.19 2.49 -1.25
CA LYS A 145 19.25 3.50 -1.47
C LYS A 145 20.16 3.69 -0.26
N ALA A 146 19.61 3.63 0.95
CA ALA A 146 20.42 3.74 2.17
C ALA A 146 21.36 2.54 2.37
N GLU A 147 20.94 1.33 2.02
CA GLU A 147 21.78 0.11 2.09
C GLU A 147 22.88 0.12 1.03
N PHE A 148 22.56 0.46 -0.21
CA PHE A 148 23.58 0.57 -1.28
C PHE A 148 24.59 1.70 -1.01
N GLY A 149 24.15 2.82 -0.43
CA GLY A 149 25.04 3.92 -0.03
C GLY A 149 26.02 3.55 1.08
N ASN A 150 25.62 2.67 2.00
CA ASN A 150 26.50 2.16 3.05
C ASN A 150 27.50 1.12 2.54
N ILE A 151 27.08 0.23 1.63
CA ILE A 151 27.96 -0.77 1.00
C ILE A 151 29.07 -0.10 0.19
N GLN A 152 28.77 0.99 -0.52
CA GLN A 152 29.78 1.75 -1.26
C GLN A 152 30.78 2.49 -0.35
N LYS A 153 30.38 2.87 0.87
CA LYS A 153 31.29 3.48 1.85
C LYS A 153 32.20 2.46 2.53
N GLU A 154 31.72 1.24 2.76
CA GLU A 154 32.53 0.16 3.35
C GLU A 154 33.49 -0.46 2.34
N SER A 155 33.15 -0.54 1.05
CA SER A 155 34.03 -1.03 0.00
C SER A 155 35.04 0.00 -0.53
N GLY A 156 34.89 1.28 -0.21
CA GLY A 156 35.81 2.36 -0.59
C GLY A 156 36.87 2.72 0.46
N GLY A 157 36.90 2.01 1.60
CA GLY A 157 37.78 2.31 2.75
C GLY A 157 39.11 1.59 2.81
N GLU A 158 39.42 0.65 1.89
CA GLU A 158 40.66 -0.14 1.93
C GLU A 158 41.53 0.02 0.69
N GLU A 159 41.86 1.24 0.29
CA GLU A 159 43.02 1.47 -0.61
C GLU A 159 43.57 2.88 -0.43
N LYS A 160 44.34 3.09 0.64
CA LYS A 160 45.43 4.07 0.69
C LYS A 160 46.21 3.91 1.99
N ASN A 161 47.13 2.94 2.03
CA ASN A 161 48.37 3.09 2.78
C ASN A 161 49.35 2.01 2.33
N GLY A 162 50.30 2.40 1.55
CA GLY A 162 51.45 1.54 1.21
C GLY A 162 52.24 2.08 0.04
N GLN A 163 53.24 2.78 0.37
CA GLN A 163 54.47 3.07 -0.39
C GLN A 163 54.71 4.54 -0.69
N ASN A 164 55.48 5.14 0.19
CA ASN A 164 56.66 5.89 -0.23
C ASN A 164 57.62 6.04 0.93
N LYS A 165 58.63 5.19 0.97
CA LYS A 165 59.89 5.47 1.64
C LYS A 165 60.99 4.80 0.85
N ASP A 166 61.99 5.64 0.60
CA ASP A 166 63.38 5.36 0.29
C ASP A 166 63.74 5.04 -1.15
N LEU A 167 64.39 6.05 -1.72
CA LEU A 167 65.78 5.89 -2.26
C LEU A 167 66.36 7.27 -2.49
N LYS A 168 67.24 7.66 -1.52
CA LYS A 168 68.35 8.55 -1.76
C LYS A 168 69.62 7.65 -1.87
N GLU A 169 70.21 7.68 -2.96
CA GLU A 169 71.66 7.92 -3.19
C GLU A 169 71.94 7.92 -4.68
#